data_0698e1f5765b168e0131ba0cf25f0eef
#
_entry.id   0698e1f5765b168e0131ba0cf25f0eef
#
_cell.length_a   1.000
_cell.length_b   1.000
_cell.length_c   1.000
_cell.angle_alpha   90.00
_cell.angle_beta   90.00
_cell.angle_gamma   90.00
#
_symmetry.space_group_name_H-M   'P 1'
#
loop_
_entity.id
_entity.type
_entity.pdbx_description
1 polymer ?
#
loop_
_entity_poly.entity_id
_entity_poly.type
_entity_poly.pdbx_seq_one_letter_code
_entity_poly.pdbx_strand_id
1 'polypeptide(L)'
;ACTAKHFPGNGLDFRDAHLSNNVNTFSVGNGATGTAKMLWDENSLYVLTEVTDPVLSKSSANAYEQDTVEVFFDENNHKTDYYETDDLQARVNYDNEKTITDGLSTDRFVSATAKTDKGYLVEMAIPFGIAPFKNGQVLGFDVQVNDDGTGDGKRTAISNWNDLTGMGYTSTAGYGVLTLTGGSSETTTSATTTTGTSTTTTTTVTTTSTLENINYGDVNLDGVVDLRDTIKLNKYLAGQVTLSDAAMINADVTETSGAVDDKDATKLMRFVLFLVTDLGPGTPDSAN
;
A
#
# COMPACT_ATOMS: atom_id res chain seq x y z
N ALA A 1 -3.45 12.20 15.87
CA ALA A 1 -3.08 10.91 15.31
C ALA A 1 -4.31 10.26 14.69
N CYS A 2 -4.15 9.62 13.57
CA CYS A 2 -5.17 8.80 12.93
C CYS A 2 -4.67 7.37 12.75
N THR A 3 -5.53 6.48 12.28
CA THR A 3 -5.17 5.09 12.00
C THR A 3 -5.64 4.73 10.60
N ALA A 4 -4.86 3.91 9.88
CA ALA A 4 -5.30 3.19 8.70
C ALA A 4 -5.55 1.73 9.07
N LYS A 5 -6.64 1.17 8.58
CA LYS A 5 -7.02 -0.22 8.85
C LYS A 5 -6.50 -1.13 7.75
N HIS A 6 -5.98 -2.30 8.13
CA HIS A 6 -5.55 -3.31 7.18
C HIS A 6 -6.71 -3.81 6.31
N PHE A 7 -6.46 -3.94 5.02
CA PHE A 7 -7.40 -4.45 4.03
C PHE A 7 -6.78 -5.66 3.30
N PRO A 8 -7.27 -6.87 3.56
CA PRO A 8 -6.73 -8.09 2.94
C PRO A 8 -7.39 -8.37 1.58
N GLY A 9 -7.41 -7.43 0.65
CA GLY A 9 -8.21 -7.62 -0.57
C GLY A 9 -7.53 -7.18 -1.85
N ASN A 10 -7.74 -7.96 -2.91
CA ASN A 10 -7.24 -7.74 -4.26
C ASN A 10 -8.09 -6.73 -5.04
N GLY A 11 -8.11 -5.47 -4.65
CA GLY A 11 -8.81 -4.47 -5.44
C GLY A 11 -9.31 -3.28 -4.65
N LEU A 12 -9.25 -2.13 -5.29
CA LEU A 12 -9.74 -0.84 -4.80
C LEU A 12 -11.28 -0.80 -4.84
N ASP A 13 -11.97 -1.63 -4.06
CA ASP A 13 -13.41 -1.48 -3.86
C ASP A 13 -13.70 -0.92 -2.46
N PHE A 14 -13.64 0.39 -2.34
CA PHE A 14 -13.97 1.10 -1.11
C PHE A 14 -15.46 1.01 -0.71
N ARG A 15 -16.33 0.45 -1.57
CA ARG A 15 -17.77 0.33 -1.27
C ARG A 15 -18.06 -0.63 -0.12
N ASP A 16 -17.24 -1.68 0.03
CA ASP A 16 -17.35 -2.67 1.12
C ASP A 16 -16.52 -2.32 2.35
N ALA A 17 -15.63 -1.35 2.22
CA ALA A 17 -14.88 -0.85 3.34
C ALA A 17 -15.79 -0.01 4.24
N HIS A 18 -16.42 -0.65 5.20
CA HIS A 18 -17.02 0.03 6.35
C HIS A 18 -15.91 0.73 7.15
N LEU A 19 -15.39 1.81 6.60
CA LEU A 19 -14.34 2.66 7.16
C LEU A 19 -14.89 3.50 8.31
N SER A 20 -15.66 2.87 9.19
CA SER A 20 -16.54 3.53 10.13
C SER A 20 -15.84 4.31 11.24
N ASN A 21 -14.52 4.15 11.43
CA ASN A 21 -13.90 4.67 12.64
C ASN A 21 -12.72 5.64 12.45
N ASN A 22 -12.30 5.94 11.21
CA ASN A 22 -11.13 6.82 10.97
C ASN A 22 -11.43 7.86 9.90
N VAL A 23 -12.54 8.55 10.05
CA VAL A 23 -12.90 9.65 9.18
C VAL A 23 -12.43 10.94 9.82
N ASN A 24 -11.43 11.58 9.21
CA ASN A 24 -11.07 12.94 9.57
C ASN A 24 -11.81 13.88 8.63
N THR A 25 -12.62 14.76 9.19
CA THR A 25 -13.33 15.79 8.44
C THR A 25 -12.63 17.11 8.68
N PHE A 26 -12.29 17.81 7.61
CA PHE A 26 -11.69 19.15 7.69
C PHE A 26 -12.40 20.07 6.70
N SER A 27 -12.42 21.35 7.02
CA SER A 27 -13.05 22.38 6.19
C SER A 27 -12.00 23.17 5.44
N VAL A 28 -12.27 23.43 4.16
CA VAL A 28 -11.41 24.17 3.25
C VAL A 28 -12.12 25.46 2.86
N GLY A 29 -11.60 26.58 3.32
CA GLY A 29 -12.10 27.91 2.95
C GLY A 29 -13.61 28.09 3.07
N ASN A 30 -14.19 28.81 2.12
CA ASN A 30 -15.61 29.19 2.16
C ASN A 30 -16.54 28.26 1.37
N GLY A 31 -16.06 27.20 0.76
CA GLY A 31 -16.87 26.36 -0.12
C GLY A 31 -16.59 24.86 0.00
N ALA A 32 -15.35 24.48 -0.18
CA ALA A 32 -14.98 23.08 -0.18
C ALA A 32 -14.82 22.49 1.22
N THR A 33 -15.23 21.24 1.39
CA THR A 33 -14.96 20.42 2.58
C THR A 33 -14.43 19.08 2.18
N GLY A 34 -13.48 18.52 2.93
CA GLY A 34 -12.90 17.22 2.64
C GLY A 34 -13.10 16.22 3.78
N THR A 35 -13.32 14.97 3.41
CA THR A 35 -13.33 13.82 4.33
C THR A 35 -12.39 12.77 3.79
N ALA A 36 -11.34 12.43 4.54
CA ALA A 36 -10.37 11.43 4.15
C ALA A 36 -10.54 10.13 4.95
N LYS A 37 -10.37 9.00 4.27
CA LYS A 37 -10.39 7.65 4.84
C LYS A 37 -9.18 6.89 4.33
N MET A 38 -8.55 6.10 5.19
CA MET A 38 -7.34 5.36 4.88
C MET A 38 -7.49 3.87 5.16
N LEU A 39 -6.94 3.06 4.23
CA LEU A 39 -6.70 1.64 4.38
C LEU A 39 -5.26 1.35 4.04
N TRP A 40 -4.77 0.18 4.38
CA TRP A 40 -3.45 -0.27 4.01
C TRP A 40 -3.40 -1.79 3.84
N ASP A 41 -2.48 -2.24 3.04
CA ASP A 41 -1.97 -3.61 3.01
C ASP A 41 -0.44 -3.57 3.15
N GLU A 42 0.23 -4.68 3.01
CA GLU A 42 1.69 -4.78 3.14
C GLU A 42 2.46 -4.01 2.07
N ASN A 43 1.80 -3.63 0.98
CA ASN A 43 2.41 -3.04 -0.20
C ASN A 43 2.07 -1.56 -0.38
N SER A 44 0.90 -1.12 0.10
CA SER A 44 0.36 0.20 -0.24
C SER A 44 -0.47 0.82 0.87
N LEU A 45 -0.44 2.15 0.90
CA LEU A 45 -1.44 2.96 1.58
C LEU A 45 -2.52 3.35 0.56
N TYR A 46 -3.77 3.17 0.94
CA TYR A 46 -4.95 3.57 0.16
C TYR A 46 -5.62 4.74 0.83
N VAL A 47 -5.85 5.81 0.08
CA VAL A 47 -6.49 7.03 0.58
C VAL A 47 -7.70 7.34 -0.29
N LEU A 48 -8.89 7.39 0.31
CA LEU A 48 -10.09 7.92 -0.32
C LEU A 48 -10.40 9.28 0.29
N THR A 49 -10.52 10.31 -0.54
CA THR A 49 -10.97 11.64 -0.12
C THR A 49 -12.27 12.00 -0.84
N GLU A 50 -13.32 12.24 -0.08
CA GLU A 50 -14.57 12.81 -0.56
C GLU A 50 -14.55 14.32 -0.35
N VAL A 51 -14.67 15.08 -1.44
CA VAL A 51 -14.68 16.54 -1.44
C VAL A 51 -16.08 17.04 -1.80
N THR A 52 -16.64 17.89 -0.96
CA THR A 52 -17.84 18.68 -1.27
C THR A 52 -17.39 20.05 -1.70
N ASP A 53 -17.64 20.39 -2.95
CA ASP A 53 -17.18 21.59 -3.59
C ASP A 53 -18.23 22.06 -4.61
N PRO A 54 -18.81 23.25 -4.44
CA PRO A 54 -19.85 23.77 -5.34
C PRO A 54 -19.31 24.30 -6.68
N VAL A 55 -17.99 24.55 -6.79
CA VAL A 55 -17.36 25.14 -7.98
C VAL A 55 -16.13 24.36 -8.33
N LEU A 56 -16.17 23.52 -9.37
CA LEU A 56 -15.02 22.74 -9.80
C LEU A 56 -14.19 23.49 -10.84
N SER A 57 -12.94 23.75 -10.56
CA SER A 57 -12.01 24.47 -11.43
C SER A 57 -10.65 23.79 -11.57
N LYS A 58 -10.16 23.69 -12.80
CA LYS A 58 -8.77 23.37 -13.13
C LYS A 58 -8.21 24.36 -14.17
N SER A 59 -8.69 25.60 -14.12
CA SER A 59 -8.35 26.64 -15.08
C SER A 59 -6.91 27.12 -14.98
N SER A 60 -6.28 26.94 -13.82
CA SER A 60 -4.87 27.30 -13.62
C SER A 60 -3.92 26.35 -14.35
N ALA A 61 -2.82 26.91 -14.88
CA ALA A 61 -1.68 26.12 -15.36
C ALA A 61 -0.89 25.47 -14.23
N ASN A 62 -1.02 26.00 -13.01
CA ASN A 62 -0.35 25.47 -11.82
C ASN A 62 -1.28 24.47 -11.12
N ALA A 63 -0.87 23.21 -11.04
CA ALA A 63 -1.70 22.16 -10.46
C ALA A 63 -2.10 22.44 -9.00
N TYR A 64 -1.27 23.10 -8.22
CA TYR A 64 -1.56 23.46 -6.83
C TYR A 64 -2.59 24.58 -6.66
N GLU A 65 -2.98 25.26 -7.75
CA GLU A 65 -4.04 26.27 -7.76
C GLU A 65 -5.38 25.72 -8.26
N GLN A 66 -5.41 24.48 -8.73
CA GLN A 66 -6.64 23.78 -9.16
C GLN A 66 -7.34 23.14 -7.95
N ASP A 67 -8.59 22.71 -8.13
CA ASP A 67 -9.29 21.88 -7.16
C ASP A 67 -8.67 20.48 -7.14
N THR A 68 -7.90 20.21 -6.11
CA THR A 68 -7.10 19.00 -5.97
C THR A 68 -7.12 18.45 -4.56
N VAL A 69 -6.88 17.16 -4.46
CA VAL A 69 -6.48 16.51 -3.22
C VAL A 69 -4.98 16.22 -3.28
N GLU A 70 -4.29 16.56 -2.21
CA GLU A 70 -2.88 16.22 -2.01
C GLU A 70 -2.74 15.26 -0.84
N VAL A 71 -1.96 14.20 -1.02
CA VAL A 71 -1.52 13.31 0.04
C VAL A 71 -0.03 13.53 0.27
N PHE A 72 0.31 13.80 1.50
CA PHE A 72 1.68 13.96 1.97
C PHE A 72 2.04 12.74 2.81
N PHE A 73 3.22 12.17 2.56
CA PHE A 73 3.60 10.88 3.09
C PHE A 73 5.09 10.84 3.44
N ASP A 74 5.39 10.45 4.66
CA ASP A 74 6.72 10.27 5.24
C ASP A 74 6.75 8.85 5.83
N GLU A 75 7.37 7.91 5.09
CA GLU A 75 7.29 6.48 5.41
C GLU A 75 8.01 6.11 6.71
N ASN A 76 9.06 6.83 7.08
CA ASN A 76 9.84 6.55 8.28
C ASN A 76 9.41 7.41 9.49
N ASN A 77 8.51 8.39 9.28
CA ASN A 77 8.02 9.33 10.29
C ASN A 77 9.15 10.11 11.00
N HIS A 78 10.21 10.45 10.27
CA HIS A 78 11.32 11.24 10.83
C HIS A 78 10.94 12.70 11.07
N LYS A 79 9.99 13.24 10.30
CA LYS A 79 9.48 14.61 10.42
C LYS A 79 10.58 15.67 10.35
N THR A 80 11.27 15.65 9.23
CA THR A 80 12.38 16.56 8.96
C THR A 80 11.93 17.89 8.35
N ASP A 81 12.79 18.92 8.43
CA ASP A 81 12.55 20.23 7.81
C ASP A 81 12.77 20.23 6.27
N TYR A 82 13.02 19.08 5.68
CA TYR A 82 13.21 18.86 4.26
C TYR A 82 12.67 17.48 3.86
N TYR A 83 12.51 17.21 2.56
CA TYR A 83 12.12 15.89 2.08
C TYR A 83 13.31 14.94 2.03
N GLU A 84 13.13 13.77 2.60
CA GLU A 84 14.02 12.61 2.46
C GLU A 84 13.60 11.76 1.23
N THR A 85 14.30 10.68 0.97
CA THR A 85 14.06 9.84 -0.24
C THR A 85 12.78 9.01 -0.18
N ASP A 86 12.22 8.84 1.02
CA ASP A 86 10.99 8.12 1.31
C ASP A 86 9.77 9.04 1.46
N ASP A 87 9.99 10.36 1.36
CA ASP A 87 8.92 11.34 1.43
C ASP A 87 8.30 11.59 0.05
N LEU A 88 7.01 11.81 0.03
CA LEU A 88 6.33 12.20 -1.19
C LEU A 88 5.12 13.10 -0.95
N GLN A 89 4.84 13.92 -1.96
CA GLN A 89 3.60 14.65 -2.14
C GLN A 89 2.95 14.15 -3.45
N ALA A 90 1.79 13.51 -3.33
CA ALA A 90 0.98 13.09 -4.48
C ALA A 90 -0.24 13.99 -4.58
N ARG A 91 -0.49 14.57 -5.77
CA ARG A 91 -1.62 15.47 -6.02
C ARG A 91 -2.46 14.95 -7.17
N VAL A 92 -3.79 15.00 -7.04
CA VAL A 92 -4.75 14.58 -8.06
C VAL A 92 -5.90 15.59 -8.12
N ASN A 93 -6.24 16.08 -9.32
CA ASN A 93 -7.44 16.91 -9.52
C ASN A 93 -8.69 16.04 -9.82
N TYR A 94 -9.84 16.65 -9.85
CA TYR A 94 -11.12 15.96 -10.06
C TYR A 94 -11.28 15.28 -11.44
N ASP A 95 -10.41 15.57 -12.41
CA ASP A 95 -10.35 14.89 -13.72
C ASP A 95 -9.20 13.86 -13.80
N ASN A 96 -8.64 13.47 -12.63
CA ASN A 96 -7.56 12.48 -12.50
C ASN A 96 -6.23 12.89 -13.15
N GLU A 97 -5.96 14.18 -13.28
CA GLU A 97 -4.64 14.66 -13.66
C GLU A 97 -3.72 14.65 -12.43
N LYS A 98 -2.56 14.01 -12.57
CA LYS A 98 -1.64 13.72 -11.46
C LYS A 98 -0.40 14.59 -11.49
N THR A 99 0.06 15.04 -10.33
CA THR A 99 1.43 15.51 -10.12
C THR A 99 2.02 14.88 -8.85
N ILE A 100 3.33 14.87 -8.74
CA ILE A 100 4.06 14.29 -7.61
C ILE A 100 5.26 15.16 -7.29
N THR A 101 5.91 14.94 -6.15
CA THR A 101 7.19 15.55 -5.76
C THR A 101 8.16 15.61 -6.94
N ASP A 102 8.83 16.74 -7.11
CA ASP A 102 9.79 16.96 -8.19
C ASP A 102 10.85 15.86 -8.24
N GLY A 103 11.12 15.37 -9.45
CA GLY A 103 12.07 14.31 -9.71
C GLY A 103 11.50 12.88 -9.60
N LEU A 104 10.25 12.72 -9.15
CA LEU A 104 9.57 11.44 -9.12
C LEU A 104 8.63 11.28 -10.34
N SER A 105 8.36 10.02 -10.73
CA SER A 105 7.35 9.70 -11.76
C SER A 105 5.96 9.59 -11.13
N THR A 106 4.95 10.13 -11.81
CA THR A 106 3.54 9.94 -11.42
C THR A 106 3.08 8.48 -11.51
N ASP A 107 3.87 7.60 -12.11
CA ASP A 107 3.61 6.15 -12.11
C ASP A 107 3.86 5.50 -10.74
N ARG A 108 4.48 6.23 -9.79
CA ARG A 108 4.67 5.76 -8.41
C ARG A 108 3.37 5.56 -7.64
N PHE A 109 2.26 6.09 -8.11
CA PHE A 109 0.96 5.85 -7.48
C PHE A 109 -0.14 5.71 -8.52
N VAL A 110 -1.18 5.00 -8.14
CA VAL A 110 -2.40 4.85 -8.95
C VAL A 110 -3.49 5.74 -8.35
N SER A 111 -4.30 6.35 -9.19
CA SER A 111 -5.43 7.14 -8.75
C SER A 111 -6.65 6.94 -9.63
N ALA A 112 -7.81 7.19 -9.06
CA ALA A 112 -9.09 7.27 -9.75
C ALA A 112 -9.90 8.43 -9.16
N THR A 113 -10.76 9.03 -9.99
CA THR A 113 -11.65 10.12 -9.56
C THR A 113 -13.04 9.91 -10.08
N ALA A 114 -14.02 10.45 -9.36
CA ALA A 114 -15.40 10.50 -9.81
C ALA A 114 -16.05 11.81 -9.39
N LYS A 115 -16.75 12.47 -10.30
CA LYS A 115 -17.59 13.63 -9.96
C LYS A 115 -18.87 13.15 -9.30
N THR A 116 -19.33 13.90 -8.31
CA THR A 116 -20.59 13.67 -7.59
C THR A 116 -21.50 14.87 -7.73
N ASP A 117 -22.73 14.74 -7.26
CA ASP A 117 -23.68 15.88 -7.25
C ASP A 117 -23.23 17.01 -6.31
N LYS A 118 -22.23 16.76 -5.45
CA LYS A 118 -21.77 17.70 -4.44
C LYS A 118 -20.32 18.14 -4.60
N GLY A 119 -19.58 17.55 -5.55
CA GLY A 119 -18.15 17.77 -5.72
C GLY A 119 -17.48 16.57 -6.39
N TYR A 120 -16.52 15.94 -5.73
CA TYR A 120 -15.77 14.84 -6.33
C TYR A 120 -15.17 13.88 -5.28
N LEU A 121 -14.79 12.70 -5.76
CA LEU A 121 -14.03 11.69 -5.04
C LEU A 121 -12.64 11.57 -5.65
N VAL A 122 -11.64 11.35 -4.81
CA VAL A 122 -10.28 10.98 -5.21
C VAL A 122 -9.86 9.75 -4.44
N GLU A 123 -9.48 8.71 -5.16
CA GLU A 123 -8.84 7.52 -4.62
C GLU A 123 -7.38 7.50 -5.04
N MET A 124 -6.49 7.20 -4.11
CA MET A 124 -5.07 7.01 -4.37
C MET A 124 -4.59 5.71 -3.73
N ALA A 125 -3.82 4.91 -4.49
CA ALA A 125 -3.03 3.81 -3.97
C ALA A 125 -1.55 4.19 -4.08
N ILE A 126 -0.88 4.33 -2.95
CA ILE A 126 0.50 4.79 -2.83
C ILE A 126 1.35 3.63 -2.34
N PRO A 127 2.14 2.98 -3.23
CA PRO A 127 3.02 1.90 -2.84
C PRO A 127 4.09 2.36 -1.87
N PHE A 128 4.38 1.53 -0.88
CA PHE A 128 5.49 1.76 0.04
C PHE A 128 6.84 1.59 -0.66
N GLY A 129 7.80 2.44 -0.34
CA GLY A 129 9.11 2.47 -0.98
C GLY A 129 10.20 1.74 -0.20
N ILE A 130 10.10 1.67 1.13
CA ILE A 130 11.21 1.18 1.98
C ILE A 130 11.10 -0.32 2.25
N ALA A 131 9.97 -0.83 2.69
CA ALA A 131 9.77 -2.25 3.01
C ALA A 131 8.28 -2.57 3.17
N PRO A 132 7.89 -3.85 3.19
CA PRO A 132 6.54 -4.20 3.56
C PRO A 132 6.20 -3.67 4.95
N PHE A 133 5.09 -2.96 5.05
CA PHE A 133 4.65 -2.38 6.31
C PHE A 133 3.93 -3.40 7.19
N LYS A 134 3.91 -3.13 8.49
CA LYS A 134 3.37 -4.04 9.50
C LYS A 134 2.37 -3.35 10.42
N ASN A 135 1.52 -4.16 11.01
CA ASN A 135 0.61 -3.70 12.06
C ASN A 135 1.37 -2.99 13.20
N GLY A 136 0.87 -1.83 13.60
CA GLY A 136 1.49 -0.98 14.62
C GLY A 136 2.54 -0.01 14.09
N GLN A 137 2.90 -0.07 12.81
CA GLN A 137 3.84 0.88 12.22
C GLN A 137 3.23 2.28 12.17
N VAL A 138 4.09 3.27 12.28
CA VAL A 138 3.74 4.68 12.36
C VAL A 138 4.38 5.41 11.19
N LEU A 139 3.59 6.22 10.51
CA LEU A 139 3.97 7.02 9.35
C LEU A 139 3.72 8.49 9.62
N GLY A 140 4.48 9.39 9.01
CA GLY A 140 4.11 10.79 8.85
C GLY A 140 3.09 10.90 7.71
N PHE A 141 2.02 11.65 7.92
CA PHE A 141 0.91 11.72 6.97
C PHE A 141 0.15 13.03 7.07
N ASP A 142 -0.24 13.56 5.93
CA ASP A 142 -1.22 14.65 5.87
C ASP A 142 -2.08 14.55 4.60
N VAL A 143 -3.23 15.17 4.62
CA VAL A 143 -4.10 15.37 3.46
C VAL A 143 -4.46 16.83 3.35
N GLN A 144 -4.32 17.39 2.16
CA GLN A 144 -4.71 18.75 1.82
C GLN A 144 -5.77 18.75 0.71
N VAL A 145 -6.74 19.65 0.83
CA VAL A 145 -7.63 20.00 -0.27
C VAL A 145 -7.30 21.42 -0.72
N ASN A 146 -7.07 21.62 -2.00
CA ASN A 146 -6.96 22.91 -2.64
C ASN A 146 -8.30 23.28 -3.27
N ASP A 147 -8.70 24.54 -3.17
CA ASP A 147 -9.99 25.04 -3.62
C ASP A 147 -9.82 26.37 -4.43
N ASP A 148 -10.16 26.34 -5.70
CA ASP A 148 -10.40 27.52 -6.52
C ASP A 148 -11.91 27.85 -6.51
N GLY A 149 -12.41 28.27 -5.36
CA GLY A 149 -13.83 28.50 -5.11
C GLY A 149 -14.46 29.60 -5.95
N THR A 150 -13.69 30.33 -6.75
CA THR A 150 -14.18 31.32 -7.72
C THR A 150 -14.16 30.86 -9.17
N GLY A 151 -13.41 29.77 -9.45
CA GLY A 151 -13.28 29.23 -10.80
C GLY A 151 -12.41 30.07 -11.73
N ASP A 152 -11.65 31.03 -11.20
CA ASP A 152 -10.86 31.98 -11.99
C ASP A 152 -9.41 31.54 -12.23
N GLY A 153 -9.05 30.32 -11.78
CA GLY A 153 -7.70 29.75 -11.91
C GLY A 153 -6.75 30.16 -10.82
N LYS A 154 -7.27 30.57 -9.66
CA LYS A 154 -6.47 30.89 -8.48
C LYS A 154 -7.02 30.19 -7.26
N ARG A 155 -6.16 29.50 -6.57
CA ARG A 155 -6.51 28.88 -5.30
C ARG A 155 -6.94 29.93 -4.28
N THR A 156 -8.18 29.84 -3.81
CA THR A 156 -8.77 30.74 -2.82
C THR A 156 -8.59 30.22 -1.40
N ALA A 157 -8.46 28.90 -1.24
CA ALA A 157 -8.30 28.28 0.07
C ALA A 157 -7.48 26.99 0.00
N ILE A 158 -6.84 26.69 1.13
CA ILE A 158 -6.25 25.37 1.41
C ILE A 158 -6.66 24.96 2.83
N SER A 159 -6.77 23.66 3.04
CA SER A 159 -6.88 23.09 4.38
C SER A 159 -6.14 21.77 4.45
N ASN A 160 -5.32 21.62 5.46
CA ASN A 160 -4.60 20.41 5.77
C ASN A 160 -5.27 19.73 6.97
N TRP A 161 -5.15 18.41 7.03
CA TRP A 161 -5.64 17.67 8.19
C TRP A 161 -4.83 18.02 9.46
N ASN A 162 -3.51 18.12 9.40
CA ASN A 162 -2.64 18.34 10.56
C ASN A 162 -1.67 19.50 10.40
N ASP A 163 -0.99 19.66 9.26
CA ASP A 163 -0.05 20.76 9.03
C ASP A 163 -0.78 22.07 8.76
N LEU A 164 -0.82 22.94 9.77
CA LEU A 164 -1.43 24.26 9.66
C LEU A 164 -0.49 25.34 9.11
N THR A 165 0.77 24.98 8.82
CA THR A 165 1.77 25.93 8.31
C THR A 165 1.67 26.11 6.80
N GLY A 166 1.10 25.15 6.08
CA GLY A 166 1.07 25.09 4.62
C GLY A 166 2.45 24.82 4.00
N MET A 167 3.42 24.35 4.79
CA MET A 167 4.78 24.05 4.34
C MET A 167 5.00 22.58 4.00
N GLY A 168 3.94 21.75 4.04
CA GLY A 168 4.00 20.32 3.79
C GLY A 168 4.65 19.93 2.47
N TYR A 169 4.69 20.83 1.48
CA TYR A 169 5.33 20.59 0.18
C TYR A 169 6.87 20.65 0.22
N THR A 170 7.47 21.08 1.34
CA THR A 170 8.94 21.19 1.49
C THR A 170 9.46 20.54 2.77
N SER A 171 8.58 20.26 3.74
CA SER A 171 8.96 19.78 5.07
C SER A 171 7.91 18.80 5.59
N THR A 172 8.36 17.72 6.18
CA THR A 172 7.48 16.73 6.84
C THR A 172 7.26 17.00 8.32
N ALA A 173 7.93 18.02 8.89
CA ALA A 173 7.89 18.33 10.31
C ALA A 173 6.47 18.60 10.85
N GLY A 174 5.59 19.16 10.01
CA GLY A 174 4.19 19.46 10.35
C GLY A 174 3.22 18.29 10.15
N TYR A 175 3.64 17.17 9.59
CA TYR A 175 2.73 16.05 9.29
C TYR A 175 2.13 15.45 10.56
N GLY A 176 0.91 14.96 10.44
CA GLY A 176 0.26 14.17 11.46
C GLY A 176 0.90 12.78 11.61
N VAL A 177 0.33 11.98 12.48
CA VAL A 177 0.77 10.61 12.74
C VAL A 177 -0.33 9.66 12.28
N LEU A 178 0.00 8.78 11.36
CA LEU A 178 -0.85 7.69 10.90
C LEU A 178 -0.31 6.36 11.46
N THR A 179 -1.15 5.64 12.21
CA THR A 179 -0.80 4.31 12.73
C THR A 179 -1.51 3.24 11.92
N LEU A 180 -0.78 2.27 11.42
CA LEU A 180 -1.31 1.11 10.71
C LEU A 180 -1.88 0.11 11.71
N THR A 181 -3.14 -0.31 11.53
CA THR A 181 -3.83 -1.18 12.48
C THR A 181 -4.58 -2.30 11.77
N GLY A 182 -4.77 -3.45 12.44
CA GLY A 182 -5.61 -4.54 11.98
C GLY A 182 -4.96 -5.54 11.04
N GLY A 183 -3.69 -5.37 10.69
CA GLY A 183 -2.89 -6.40 10.01
C GLY A 183 -2.52 -7.56 10.94
N SER A 184 -2.08 -8.68 10.37
CA SER A 184 -1.63 -9.82 11.16
C SER A 184 -0.48 -9.41 12.07
N SER A 185 -0.67 -9.55 13.37
CA SER A 185 0.40 -9.37 14.34
C SER A 185 1.30 -10.59 14.24
N GLU A 186 2.56 -10.43 13.82
CA GLU A 186 3.55 -11.47 14.05
C GLU A 186 3.71 -11.63 15.57
N THR A 187 3.11 -12.67 16.12
CA THR A 187 3.35 -13.06 17.50
C THR A 187 4.78 -13.61 17.55
N THR A 188 5.74 -12.77 17.90
CA THR A 188 7.08 -13.24 18.31
C THR A 188 6.91 -14.01 19.59
N THR A 189 6.72 -15.31 19.46
CA THR A 189 6.78 -16.21 20.60
C THR A 189 8.23 -16.27 21.05
N SER A 190 8.61 -15.46 22.01
CA SER A 190 9.88 -15.63 22.73
C SER A 190 9.83 -17.02 23.39
N ALA A 191 10.53 -17.97 22.79
CA ALA A 191 10.73 -19.26 23.39
C ALA A 191 11.59 -19.05 24.65
N THR A 192 10.94 -18.98 25.81
CA THR A 192 11.62 -19.07 27.09
C THR A 192 12.12 -20.53 27.24
N THR A 193 13.39 -20.76 27.02
CA THR A 193 14.03 -22.06 27.26
C THR A 193 14.02 -22.31 28.75
N THR A 194 13.04 -23.03 29.23
CA THR A 194 13.06 -23.59 30.59
C THR A 194 13.74 -24.95 30.49
N THR A 195 14.94 -25.04 30.99
CA THR A 195 15.67 -26.32 31.16
C THR A 195 14.94 -27.13 32.22
N GLY A 196 14.24 -28.16 31.83
CA GLY A 196 13.55 -29.10 32.73
C GLY A 196 13.58 -30.50 32.17
N THR A 197 14.12 -31.38 32.94
CA THR A 197 14.47 -32.80 32.85
C THR A 197 13.44 -33.68 32.16
N SER A 198 13.94 -34.56 31.30
CA SER A 198 13.31 -35.65 30.55
C SER A 198 12.16 -36.39 31.25
N THR A 199 11.07 -36.57 30.47
CA THR A 199 10.27 -37.82 30.47
C THR A 199 9.72 -38.01 29.06
N THR A 200 10.16 -39.06 28.38
CA THR A 200 9.77 -39.43 27.02
C THR A 200 8.30 -39.92 27.01
N THR A 201 7.40 -39.14 26.47
CA THR A 201 6.08 -39.63 26.07
C THR A 201 5.93 -39.34 24.59
N THR A 202 5.96 -40.37 23.76
CA THR A 202 5.73 -40.28 22.31
C THR A 202 4.27 -40.02 22.10
N THR A 203 3.92 -38.76 21.88
CA THR A 203 2.59 -38.39 21.38
C THR A 203 2.72 -38.14 19.87
N THR A 204 2.16 -39.02 19.08
CA THR A 204 2.00 -38.83 17.63
C THR A 204 1.02 -37.66 17.44
N VAL A 205 1.54 -36.47 17.17
CA VAL A 205 0.72 -35.35 16.73
C VAL A 205 0.46 -35.52 15.24
N THR A 206 -0.70 -35.99 14.88
CA THR A 206 -1.21 -35.91 13.51
C THR A 206 -1.58 -34.45 13.27
N THR A 207 -0.67 -33.66 12.70
CA THR A 207 -1.02 -32.35 12.16
C THR A 207 -1.83 -32.57 10.89
N THR A 208 -3.14 -32.43 11.02
CA THR A 208 -4.01 -32.24 9.86
C THR A 208 -3.73 -30.83 9.37
N SER A 209 -2.85 -30.67 8.39
CA SER A 209 -2.74 -29.41 7.65
C SER A 209 -3.99 -29.28 6.82
N THR A 210 -4.85 -28.37 7.19
CA THR A 210 -5.86 -27.83 6.27
C THR A 210 -5.11 -27.21 5.11
N LEU A 211 -5.33 -27.74 3.91
CA LEU A 211 -4.86 -27.18 2.66
C LEU A 211 -5.57 -25.85 2.46
N GLU A 212 -5.06 -24.78 3.04
CA GLU A 212 -5.48 -23.42 2.72
C GLU A 212 -4.85 -23.06 1.38
N ASN A 213 -5.66 -22.65 0.44
CA ASN A 213 -5.41 -22.14 -0.91
C ASN A 213 -3.93 -21.97 -1.28
N ILE A 214 -3.36 -22.99 -1.90
CA ILE A 214 -2.01 -22.90 -2.48
C ILE A 214 -2.11 -21.93 -3.67
N ASN A 215 -1.33 -20.86 -3.64
CA ASN A 215 -1.18 -19.89 -4.72
C ASN A 215 0.23 -20.05 -5.31
N TYR A 216 0.38 -21.00 -6.23
CA TYR A 216 1.69 -21.27 -6.82
C TYR A 216 2.28 -20.04 -7.48
N GLY A 217 3.54 -19.74 -7.13
CA GLY A 217 4.28 -18.57 -7.59
C GLY A 217 4.27 -17.38 -6.64
N ASP A 218 3.32 -17.31 -5.72
CA ASP A 218 3.25 -16.27 -4.70
C ASP A 218 4.23 -16.57 -3.55
N VAL A 219 5.49 -16.30 -3.79
CA VAL A 219 6.58 -16.59 -2.85
C VAL A 219 6.65 -15.59 -1.72
N ASN A 220 6.20 -14.36 -1.98
CA ASN A 220 6.20 -13.31 -0.98
C ASN A 220 4.92 -13.32 -0.10
N LEU A 221 3.91 -14.11 -0.49
CA LEU A 221 2.61 -14.29 0.17
C LEU A 221 1.77 -12.99 0.17
N ASP A 222 1.92 -12.18 -0.88
CA ASP A 222 1.14 -10.96 -1.04
C ASP A 222 -0.17 -11.16 -1.84
N GLY A 223 -0.42 -12.37 -2.31
CA GLY A 223 -1.59 -12.76 -3.07
C GLY A 223 -1.48 -12.51 -4.59
N VAL A 224 -0.39 -11.90 -5.06
CA VAL A 224 -0.15 -11.59 -6.47
C VAL A 224 1.13 -12.27 -6.91
N VAL A 225 1.11 -12.93 -8.08
CA VAL A 225 2.32 -13.54 -8.65
C VAL A 225 2.94 -12.56 -9.64
N ASP A 226 4.09 -11.98 -9.28
CA ASP A 226 4.79 -10.99 -10.10
C ASP A 226 6.34 -11.07 -9.96
N LEU A 227 7.03 -10.06 -10.49
CA LEU A 227 8.49 -10.03 -10.47
C LEU A 227 9.08 -10.02 -9.05
N ARG A 228 8.33 -9.53 -8.05
CA ARG A 228 8.79 -9.50 -6.64
C ARG A 228 8.96 -10.90 -6.07
N ASP A 229 8.10 -11.84 -6.48
CA ASP A 229 8.20 -13.25 -6.09
C ASP A 229 9.44 -13.89 -6.67
N THR A 230 9.69 -13.64 -7.94
CA THR A 230 10.92 -14.11 -8.60
C THR A 230 12.17 -13.56 -7.91
N ILE A 231 12.16 -12.29 -7.53
CA ILE A 231 13.27 -11.66 -6.78
C ILE A 231 13.44 -12.33 -5.41
N LYS A 232 12.33 -12.57 -4.68
CA LYS A 232 12.38 -13.20 -3.36
C LYS A 232 12.85 -14.64 -3.45
N LEU A 233 12.39 -15.40 -4.44
CA LEU A 233 12.85 -16.77 -4.69
C LEU A 233 14.34 -16.82 -5.01
N ASN A 234 14.82 -15.95 -5.90
CA ASN A 234 16.25 -15.87 -6.21
C ASN A 234 17.11 -15.48 -4.99
N LYS A 235 16.63 -14.59 -4.13
CA LYS A 235 17.31 -14.28 -2.86
C LYS A 235 17.36 -15.48 -1.92
N TYR A 236 16.30 -16.29 -1.87
CA TYR A 236 16.29 -17.54 -1.10
C TYR A 236 17.31 -18.54 -1.64
N LEU A 237 17.32 -18.78 -2.95
CA LEU A 237 18.30 -19.70 -3.59
C LEU A 237 19.73 -19.23 -3.39
N ALA A 238 19.96 -17.93 -3.34
CA ALA A 238 21.26 -17.33 -3.01
C ALA A 238 21.60 -17.36 -1.51
N GLY A 239 20.73 -17.91 -0.65
CA GLY A 239 20.94 -17.98 0.80
C GLY A 239 20.85 -16.63 1.53
N GLN A 240 20.25 -15.62 0.91
CA GLN A 240 20.15 -14.25 1.46
C GLN A 240 18.92 -14.06 2.34
N VAL A 241 17.86 -14.86 2.14
CA VAL A 241 16.62 -14.83 2.92
C VAL A 241 16.14 -16.25 3.21
N THR A 242 15.25 -16.40 4.18
CA THR A 242 14.53 -17.66 4.46
C THR A 242 13.07 -17.51 3.98
N LEU A 243 12.46 -18.63 3.57
CA LEU A 243 11.05 -18.71 3.26
C LEU A 243 10.30 -19.42 4.39
N SER A 244 9.03 -19.05 4.61
CA SER A 244 8.12 -19.81 5.48
C SER A 244 7.65 -21.09 4.77
N ASP A 245 7.07 -22.05 5.50
CA ASP A 245 6.54 -23.29 4.93
C ASP A 245 5.51 -23.02 3.83
N ALA A 246 4.63 -22.04 4.02
CA ALA A 246 3.64 -21.63 3.00
C ALA A 246 4.32 -21.06 1.75
N ALA A 247 5.32 -20.19 1.91
CA ALA A 247 6.07 -19.63 0.80
C ALA A 247 6.90 -20.70 0.06
N MET A 248 7.41 -21.72 0.76
CA MET A 248 8.09 -22.86 0.15
C MET A 248 7.15 -23.69 -0.71
N ILE A 249 5.90 -23.93 -0.27
CA ILE A 249 4.88 -24.62 -1.04
C ILE A 249 4.53 -23.82 -2.31
N ASN A 250 4.34 -22.50 -2.18
CA ASN A 250 4.03 -21.65 -3.33
C ASN A 250 5.21 -21.50 -4.30
N ALA A 251 6.44 -21.63 -3.81
CA ALA A 251 7.66 -21.53 -4.60
C ALA A 251 7.96 -22.77 -5.44
N ASP A 252 7.43 -23.95 -5.06
CA ASP A 252 7.58 -25.22 -5.79
C ASP A 252 6.59 -25.24 -6.97
N VAL A 253 6.98 -24.64 -8.08
CA VAL A 253 6.12 -24.38 -9.25
C VAL A 253 6.40 -25.31 -10.44
N THR A 254 7.37 -26.22 -10.31
CA THR A 254 7.73 -27.17 -11.38
C THR A 254 7.04 -28.53 -11.24
N GLU A 255 7.21 -29.39 -12.23
CA GLU A 255 6.59 -30.73 -12.26
C GLU A 255 7.16 -31.72 -11.23
N THR A 256 8.36 -31.49 -10.79
CA THR A 256 9.05 -32.30 -9.78
C THR A 256 8.88 -31.67 -8.41
N SER A 257 7.80 -32.04 -7.73
CA SER A 257 7.59 -31.58 -6.35
C SER A 257 8.69 -32.06 -5.40
N GLY A 258 9.11 -31.20 -4.48
CA GLY A 258 9.86 -31.59 -3.30
C GLY A 258 11.09 -30.78 -2.95
N ALA A 259 11.66 -30.00 -3.85
CA ALA A 259 12.75 -29.07 -3.53
C ALA A 259 12.67 -27.83 -4.39
N VAL A 260 12.58 -26.68 -3.75
CA VAL A 260 12.62 -25.39 -4.45
C VAL A 260 14.04 -25.15 -4.96
N ASP A 261 14.18 -25.07 -6.29
CA ASP A 261 15.48 -24.94 -6.99
C ASP A 261 15.45 -23.89 -8.13
N ASP A 262 16.53 -23.83 -8.91
CA ASP A 262 16.66 -22.88 -10.03
C ASP A 262 15.61 -23.08 -11.13
N LYS A 263 15.01 -24.25 -11.24
CA LYS A 263 13.96 -24.53 -12.24
C LYS A 263 12.68 -23.81 -11.86
N ASP A 264 12.35 -23.79 -10.57
CA ASP A 264 11.19 -23.03 -10.05
C ASP A 264 11.37 -21.54 -10.31
N ALA A 265 12.54 -20.99 -10.02
CA ALA A 265 12.83 -19.59 -10.30
C ALA A 265 12.75 -19.28 -11.80
N THR A 266 13.21 -20.20 -12.65
CA THR A 266 13.14 -20.07 -14.10
C THR A 266 11.69 -20.11 -14.60
N LYS A 267 10.89 -21.04 -14.12
CA LYS A 267 9.48 -21.18 -14.51
C LYS A 267 8.66 -20.00 -14.03
N LEU A 268 8.88 -19.57 -12.79
CA LEU A 268 8.22 -18.38 -12.24
C LEU A 268 8.54 -17.13 -13.04
N MET A 269 9.82 -16.91 -13.40
CA MET A 269 10.21 -15.80 -14.27
C MET A 269 9.51 -15.88 -15.64
N ARG A 270 9.42 -17.06 -16.24
CA ARG A 270 8.73 -17.25 -17.52
C ARG A 270 7.24 -16.97 -17.42
N PHE A 271 6.60 -17.29 -16.30
CA PHE A 271 5.21 -16.94 -16.03
C PHE A 271 5.01 -15.43 -15.95
N VAL A 272 5.85 -14.75 -15.18
CA VAL A 272 5.82 -13.28 -15.06
C VAL A 272 6.04 -12.58 -16.41
N LEU A 273 6.81 -13.19 -17.31
CA LEU A 273 7.03 -12.72 -18.68
C LEU A 273 5.97 -13.19 -19.68
N PHE A 274 4.89 -13.84 -19.23
CA PHE A 274 3.81 -14.38 -20.07
C PHE A 274 4.29 -15.44 -21.10
N LEU A 275 5.40 -16.13 -20.81
CA LEU A 275 5.96 -17.18 -21.65
C LEU A 275 5.42 -18.57 -21.30
N VAL A 276 4.80 -18.73 -20.14
CA VAL A 276 3.99 -19.88 -19.71
C VAL A 276 2.72 -19.36 -19.05
N THR A 277 1.66 -20.14 -19.05
CA THR A 277 0.33 -19.73 -18.57
C THR A 277 -0.04 -20.28 -17.21
N ASP A 278 0.67 -21.31 -16.75
CA ASP A 278 0.31 -22.05 -15.55
C ASP A 278 1.53 -22.30 -14.66
N LEU A 279 1.30 -22.32 -13.37
CA LEU A 279 2.28 -22.65 -12.33
C LEU A 279 1.78 -23.83 -11.48
N GLY A 280 2.73 -24.53 -10.88
CA GLY A 280 2.49 -25.65 -9.98
C GLY A 280 2.85 -27.00 -10.55
N PRO A 281 2.92 -28.04 -9.70
CA PRO A 281 3.26 -29.40 -10.10
C PRO A 281 2.31 -29.96 -11.16
N GLY A 282 2.88 -30.56 -12.23
CA GLY A 282 2.12 -31.12 -13.33
C GLY A 282 1.72 -30.16 -14.45
N THR A 283 2.08 -28.86 -14.34
CA THR A 283 1.85 -27.91 -15.42
C THR A 283 3.07 -27.85 -16.37
N PRO A 284 2.85 -27.81 -17.70
CA PRO A 284 3.96 -27.87 -18.66
C PRO A 284 4.84 -26.64 -18.63
N ASP A 285 6.13 -26.83 -18.87
CA ASP A 285 7.15 -25.79 -18.93
C ASP A 285 7.24 -25.09 -20.30
N SER A 286 6.47 -25.55 -21.27
CA SER A 286 6.47 -25.04 -22.65
C SER A 286 5.23 -24.19 -22.91
N ALA A 287 5.44 -23.01 -23.49
CA ALA A 287 4.37 -22.27 -24.17
C ALA A 287 3.88 -23.15 -25.37
N ASN A 288 2.55 -23.30 -25.48
CA ASN A 288 1.94 -23.85 -26.68
C ASN A 288 2.18 -22.94 -27.89
#